data_4514cf77a979db15a638f60c12164145
#
_entry.id   4514cf77a979db15a638f60c12164145
#
_cell.length_a   1.000
_cell.length_b   1.000
_cell.length_c   1.000
_cell.angle_alpha   90.00
_cell.angle_beta   90.00
_cell.angle_gamma   90.00
#
_symmetry.space_group_name_H-M   'P 1'
#
loop_
_entity.id
_entity.type
_entity.pdbx_description
1 polymer ?
#
loop_
_entity_poly.entity_id
_entity_poly.type
_entity_poly.pdbx_seq_one_letter_code
_entity_poly.pdbx_strand_id
1 'polypeptide(L)'
;MLLYQTVVDRLGPGAVREGMDVRGYRHDPERSGVRALVETRDGERLEMEGALLIGADGLHSAVRAQMHPGQPPIQWGGAIMWRGISPGVPIRTGASFVGLGTHRHRVVFYPIAGPDMVTGLAPINWIAEITVDNSGGWTTGDWNRRVDIESFIHHFEDWNYDWFDVPGMLRGADAIFEYPMIDRDPVPTWVDGQVALLGDAAHVMYPTGSNGATQAVMDARVLGAAIV
;
A
#
# COMPACT_ATOMS: atom_id res chain seq x y z
N MET A 1 0.18 7.86 -10.68
CA MET A 1 0.67 8.21 -12.03
C MET A 1 1.80 9.24 -12.00
N LEU A 2 1.64 10.41 -11.35
CA LEU A 2 2.65 11.49 -11.38
C LEU A 2 4.04 11.05 -10.87
N LEU A 3 4.11 10.37 -9.71
CA LEU A 3 5.38 9.90 -9.14
C LEU A 3 6.08 8.88 -10.05
N TYR A 4 5.33 7.89 -10.56
CA TYR A 4 5.85 6.89 -11.49
C TYR A 4 6.41 7.56 -12.76
N GLN A 5 5.65 8.47 -13.38
CA GLN A 5 6.11 9.19 -14.57
C GLN A 5 7.39 10.00 -14.31
N THR A 6 7.44 10.69 -13.16
CA THR A 6 8.64 11.45 -12.76
C THR A 6 9.88 10.54 -12.62
N VAL A 7 9.71 9.33 -12.09
CA VAL A 7 10.81 8.35 -11.96
C VAL A 7 11.25 7.85 -13.33
N VAL A 8 10.30 7.45 -14.17
CA VAL A 8 10.59 6.98 -15.55
C VAL A 8 11.33 8.04 -16.36
N ASP A 9 10.84 9.28 -16.32
CA ASP A 9 11.45 10.41 -17.05
C ASP A 9 12.90 10.69 -16.61
N ARG A 10 13.19 10.49 -15.32
CA ARG A 10 14.54 10.68 -14.77
C ARG A 10 15.49 9.53 -15.07
N LEU A 11 15.01 8.30 -15.09
CA LEU A 11 15.83 7.12 -15.37
C LEU A 11 16.13 6.95 -16.86
N GLY A 12 15.29 7.51 -17.71
CA GLY A 12 15.43 7.40 -19.16
C GLY A 12 14.81 6.13 -19.75
N PRO A 13 14.78 6.03 -21.08
CA PRO A 13 14.11 4.94 -21.78
C PRO A 13 14.76 3.57 -21.50
N GLY A 14 13.93 2.56 -21.25
CA GLY A 14 14.35 1.18 -21.01
C GLY A 14 14.83 0.86 -19.59
N ALA A 15 14.91 1.84 -18.70
CA ALA A 15 15.23 1.61 -17.29
C ALA A 15 14.10 0.89 -16.55
N VAL A 16 12.85 1.14 -16.93
CA VAL A 16 11.68 0.45 -16.37
C VAL A 16 11.19 -0.58 -17.40
N ARG A 17 11.03 -1.81 -16.95
CA ARG A 17 10.51 -2.92 -17.75
C ARG A 17 9.22 -3.41 -17.11
N GLU A 18 8.11 -3.20 -17.79
CA GLU A 18 6.80 -3.66 -17.34
C GLU A 18 6.51 -5.08 -17.82
N GLY A 19 5.54 -5.74 -17.16
CA GLY A 19 5.13 -7.10 -17.52
C GLY A 19 6.13 -8.18 -17.14
N MET A 20 7.03 -7.87 -16.20
CA MET A 20 8.04 -8.76 -15.65
C MET A 20 7.64 -9.14 -14.22
N ASP A 21 7.44 -10.42 -13.97
CA ASP A 21 7.11 -10.95 -12.65
C ASP A 21 8.33 -11.68 -12.06
N VAL A 22 8.89 -11.14 -10.99
CA VAL A 22 10.05 -11.74 -10.33
C VAL A 22 9.59 -12.91 -9.47
N ARG A 23 10.09 -14.11 -9.78
CA ARG A 23 9.76 -15.36 -9.09
C ARG A 23 10.76 -15.75 -8.02
N GLY A 24 11.92 -15.13 -8.01
CA GLY A 24 12.99 -15.43 -7.07
C GLY A 24 14.35 -14.95 -7.56
N TYR A 25 15.42 -15.49 -6.99
CA TYR A 25 16.78 -15.13 -7.35
C TYR A 25 17.76 -16.31 -7.18
N ARG A 26 18.97 -16.17 -7.75
CA ARG A 26 20.11 -17.04 -7.53
C ARG A 26 21.36 -16.19 -7.33
N HIS A 27 22.18 -16.56 -6.36
CA HIS A 27 23.51 -15.98 -6.25
C HIS A 27 24.42 -16.51 -7.38
N ASP A 28 25.26 -15.66 -7.90
CA ASP A 28 26.30 -16.04 -8.86
C ASP A 28 27.65 -16.11 -8.12
N PRO A 29 28.10 -17.34 -7.74
CA PRO A 29 29.31 -17.48 -6.95
C PRO A 29 30.58 -17.12 -7.71
N GLU A 30 30.54 -17.14 -9.05
CA GLU A 30 31.72 -16.89 -9.89
C GLU A 30 31.95 -15.40 -10.12
N ARG A 31 30.87 -14.59 -10.11
CA ARG A 31 30.92 -13.17 -10.47
C ARG A 31 30.59 -12.22 -9.33
N SER A 32 30.42 -12.71 -8.10
CA SER A 32 29.98 -11.90 -6.94
C SER A 32 28.73 -11.08 -7.27
N GLY A 33 27.76 -11.69 -7.99
CA GLY A 33 26.55 -11.07 -8.46
C GLY A 33 25.30 -11.85 -8.09
N VAL A 34 24.17 -11.42 -8.60
CA VAL A 34 22.87 -12.05 -8.41
C VAL A 34 22.10 -12.09 -9.72
N ARG A 35 21.28 -13.13 -9.90
CA ARG A 35 20.36 -13.28 -11.02
C ARG A 35 18.92 -13.27 -10.51
N ALA A 36 18.12 -12.34 -11.00
CA ALA A 36 16.68 -12.37 -10.80
C ALA A 36 16.07 -13.38 -11.77
N LEU A 37 15.17 -14.24 -11.26
CA LEU A 37 14.39 -15.19 -12.03
C LEU A 37 13.07 -14.52 -12.38
N VAL A 38 12.83 -14.26 -13.65
CA VAL A 38 11.72 -13.44 -14.13
C VAL A 38 10.84 -14.24 -15.07
N GLU A 39 9.53 -14.05 -14.95
CA GLU A 39 8.53 -14.57 -15.86
C GLU A 39 7.80 -13.41 -16.54
N THR A 40 7.75 -13.42 -17.87
CA THR A 40 7.04 -12.39 -18.64
C THR A 40 5.54 -12.68 -18.69
N ARG A 41 4.73 -11.71 -19.13
CA ARG A 41 3.28 -11.91 -19.32
C ARG A 41 2.95 -13.05 -20.28
N ASP A 42 3.84 -13.34 -21.23
CA ASP A 42 3.68 -14.43 -22.22
C ASP A 42 4.20 -15.77 -21.69
N GLY A 43 4.64 -15.83 -20.42
CA GLY A 43 5.12 -17.04 -19.77
C GLY A 43 6.57 -17.41 -20.11
N GLU A 44 7.32 -16.55 -20.79
CA GLU A 44 8.75 -16.74 -21.01
C GLU A 44 9.52 -16.56 -19.71
N ARG A 45 10.49 -17.44 -19.46
CA ARG A 45 11.37 -17.38 -18.29
C ARG A 45 12.72 -16.81 -18.66
N LEU A 46 13.12 -15.75 -17.95
CA LEU A 46 14.36 -15.02 -18.18
C LEU A 46 15.18 -14.98 -16.89
N GLU A 47 16.49 -14.88 -17.04
CA GLU A 47 17.41 -14.53 -15.95
C GLU A 47 18.00 -13.14 -16.23
N MET A 48 17.94 -12.28 -15.23
CA MET A 48 18.50 -10.92 -15.31
C MET A 48 19.66 -10.80 -14.34
N GLU A 49 20.86 -10.55 -14.85
CA GLU A 49 22.08 -10.43 -14.06
C GLU A 49 22.24 -9.01 -13.48
N GLY A 50 22.73 -8.91 -12.27
CA GLY A 50 23.05 -7.67 -11.60
C GLY A 50 24.09 -7.84 -10.50
N ALA A 51 24.75 -6.75 -10.12
CA ALA A 51 25.63 -6.72 -8.96
C ALA A 51 24.84 -6.76 -7.64
N LEU A 52 23.62 -6.26 -7.65
CA LEU A 52 22.72 -6.18 -6.50
C LEU A 52 21.29 -6.39 -6.97
N LEU A 53 20.47 -7.10 -6.19
CA LEU A 53 19.02 -7.21 -6.34
C LEU A 53 18.34 -6.55 -5.17
N ILE A 54 17.39 -5.65 -5.45
CA ILE A 54 16.55 -5.03 -4.43
C ILE A 54 15.13 -5.54 -4.59
N GLY A 55 14.66 -6.31 -3.60
CA GLY A 55 13.29 -6.78 -3.49
C GLY A 55 12.41 -5.67 -2.92
N ALA A 56 11.76 -4.92 -3.81
CA ALA A 56 10.76 -3.90 -3.49
C ALA A 56 9.37 -4.32 -3.99
N ASP A 57 9.12 -5.61 -3.98
CA ASP A 57 7.97 -6.30 -4.57
C ASP A 57 6.77 -6.46 -3.62
N GLY A 58 6.76 -5.65 -2.55
CA GLY A 58 5.61 -5.41 -1.69
C GLY A 58 5.28 -6.56 -0.74
N LEU A 59 4.05 -6.54 -0.21
CA LEU A 59 3.55 -7.48 0.79
C LEU A 59 3.71 -8.96 0.38
N HIS A 60 3.47 -9.27 -0.89
CA HIS A 60 3.55 -10.63 -1.44
C HIS A 60 4.92 -10.96 -2.05
N SER A 61 5.96 -10.27 -1.59
CA SER A 61 7.33 -10.39 -2.09
C SER A 61 7.79 -11.84 -2.28
N ALA A 62 8.12 -12.16 -3.53
CA ALA A 62 8.74 -13.43 -3.89
C ALA A 62 10.19 -13.49 -3.40
N VAL A 63 10.89 -12.35 -3.40
CA VAL A 63 12.26 -12.22 -2.91
C VAL A 63 12.30 -12.50 -1.41
N ARG A 64 11.39 -11.90 -0.61
CA ARG A 64 11.27 -12.16 0.82
C ARG A 64 10.89 -13.62 1.10
N ALA A 65 9.96 -14.18 0.34
CA ALA A 65 9.51 -15.56 0.54
C ALA A 65 10.65 -16.55 0.32
N GLN A 66 11.53 -16.30 -0.65
CA GLN A 66 12.72 -17.11 -0.88
C GLN A 66 13.77 -16.91 0.20
N MET A 67 14.03 -15.67 0.63
CA MET A 67 14.99 -15.35 1.70
C MET A 67 14.59 -15.97 3.04
N HIS A 68 13.27 -16.02 3.31
CA HIS A 68 12.69 -16.50 4.56
C HIS A 68 11.59 -17.55 4.33
N PRO A 69 11.91 -18.76 3.89
CA PRO A 69 10.89 -19.78 3.56
C PRO A 69 10.03 -20.21 4.76
N GLY A 70 10.52 -20.00 5.98
CA GLY A 70 9.81 -20.27 7.23
C GLY A 70 9.19 -19.04 7.89
N GLN A 71 9.04 -17.92 7.17
CA GLN A 71 8.47 -16.71 7.74
C GLN A 71 7.02 -16.90 8.21
N PRO A 72 6.60 -16.19 9.27
CA PRO A 72 5.21 -16.18 9.70
C PRO A 72 4.26 -15.73 8.57
N PRO A 73 3.02 -16.26 8.56
CA PRO A 73 2.02 -15.84 7.58
C PRO A 73 1.64 -14.37 7.77
N ILE A 74 0.95 -13.83 6.77
CA ILE A 74 0.27 -12.54 6.89
C ILE A 74 -0.73 -12.62 8.03
N GLN A 75 -0.73 -11.63 8.91
CA GLN A 75 -1.62 -11.54 10.06
C GLN A 75 -2.72 -10.50 9.81
N TRP A 76 -3.92 -10.81 10.26
CA TRP A 76 -5.05 -9.89 10.27
C TRP A 76 -5.55 -9.68 11.69
N GLY A 77 -5.54 -8.43 12.14
CA GLY A 77 -5.93 -8.05 13.50
C GLY A 77 -7.43 -7.79 13.69
N GLY A 78 -8.29 -8.20 12.76
CA GLY A 78 -9.75 -7.98 12.83
C GLY A 78 -10.20 -6.61 12.33
N ALA A 79 -9.32 -5.77 11.81
CA ALA A 79 -9.70 -4.48 11.28
C ALA A 79 -10.02 -4.56 9.77
N ILE A 80 -11.16 -3.99 9.38
CA ILE A 80 -11.61 -3.84 8.00
C ILE A 80 -11.63 -2.35 7.67
N MET A 81 -11.14 -2.01 6.50
CA MET A 81 -11.05 -0.65 6.03
C MET A 81 -11.77 -0.51 4.70
N TRP A 82 -12.61 0.50 4.58
CA TRP A 82 -13.21 0.94 3.32
C TRP A 82 -12.61 2.26 2.90
N ARG A 83 -12.38 2.41 1.62
CA ARG A 83 -11.80 3.62 1.03
C ARG A 83 -12.62 4.08 -0.15
N GLY A 84 -12.80 5.40 -0.23
CA GLY A 84 -13.46 6.06 -1.34
C GLY A 84 -12.96 7.48 -1.51
N ILE A 85 -13.42 8.11 -2.58
CA ILE A 85 -13.22 9.52 -2.86
C ILE A 85 -14.59 10.11 -3.14
N SER A 86 -14.95 11.15 -2.39
CA SER A 86 -16.22 11.85 -2.54
C SER A 86 -16.00 13.33 -2.84
N PRO A 87 -16.82 13.97 -3.67
CA PRO A 87 -16.80 15.41 -3.77
C PRO A 87 -17.30 16.03 -2.46
N GLY A 88 -16.59 17.02 -1.95
CA GLY A 88 -16.96 17.68 -0.70
C GLY A 88 -16.33 19.05 -0.54
N VAL A 89 -16.91 19.88 0.31
CA VAL A 89 -16.32 21.17 0.67
C VAL A 89 -15.16 20.94 1.62
N PRO A 90 -13.94 21.37 1.29
CA PRO A 90 -12.80 21.26 2.18
C PRO A 90 -13.02 22.01 3.49
N ILE A 91 -12.71 21.38 4.61
CA ILE A 91 -12.90 21.99 5.93
C ILE A 91 -11.72 22.83 6.38
N ARG A 92 -12.02 23.85 7.22
CA ARG A 92 -11.06 24.76 7.85
C ARG A 92 -10.13 25.41 6.83
N THR A 93 -8.86 25.00 6.81
CA THR A 93 -7.83 25.60 5.92
C THR A 93 -7.90 25.14 4.47
N GLY A 94 -8.80 24.21 4.15
CA GLY A 94 -8.84 23.59 2.82
C GLY A 94 -7.82 22.47 2.61
N ALA A 95 -6.96 22.22 3.58
CA ALA A 95 -5.94 21.16 3.56
C ALA A 95 -5.93 20.34 4.88
N SER A 96 -7.04 20.37 5.62
CA SER A 96 -7.14 19.70 6.93
C SER A 96 -7.26 18.19 6.77
N PHE A 97 -6.44 17.47 7.54
CA PHE A 97 -6.62 16.06 7.83
C PHE A 97 -7.53 15.93 9.05
N VAL A 98 -8.58 15.15 8.95
CA VAL A 98 -9.57 14.96 10.02
C VAL A 98 -9.64 13.49 10.39
N GLY A 99 -9.60 13.21 11.68
CA GLY A 99 -9.87 11.90 12.27
C GLY A 99 -11.02 11.98 13.25
N LEU A 100 -11.98 11.09 13.09
CA LEU A 100 -13.16 10.95 13.96
C LEU A 100 -13.22 9.54 14.51
N GLY A 101 -13.74 9.40 15.73
CA GLY A 101 -14.03 8.10 16.32
C GLY A 101 -12.96 7.60 17.29
N THR A 102 -12.82 6.28 17.36
CA THR A 102 -11.97 5.56 18.32
C THR A 102 -11.06 4.57 17.59
N HIS A 103 -10.29 3.78 18.34
CA HIS A 103 -9.50 2.70 17.75
C HIS A 103 -10.34 1.54 17.18
N ARG A 104 -11.64 1.44 17.50
CA ARG A 104 -12.53 0.38 17.01
C ARG A 104 -13.43 0.82 15.86
N HIS A 105 -13.82 2.08 15.83
CA HIS A 105 -14.60 2.70 14.77
C HIS A 105 -13.96 4.04 14.46
N ARG A 106 -13.51 4.22 13.24
CA ARG A 106 -12.77 5.41 12.84
C ARG A 106 -13.11 5.82 11.42
N VAL A 107 -13.20 7.11 11.21
CA VAL A 107 -13.21 7.70 9.87
C VAL A 107 -12.11 8.75 9.80
N VAL A 108 -11.32 8.67 8.74
CA VAL A 108 -10.28 9.65 8.44
C VAL A 108 -10.56 10.21 7.05
N PHE A 109 -10.46 11.52 6.89
CA PHE A 109 -10.66 12.14 5.58
C PHE A 109 -9.86 13.42 5.40
N TYR A 110 -9.51 13.72 4.16
CA TYR A 110 -8.72 14.89 3.77
C TYR A 110 -8.84 15.15 2.26
N PRO A 111 -8.75 16.42 1.81
CA PRO A 111 -8.73 16.72 0.40
C PRO A 111 -7.42 16.26 -0.25
N ILE A 112 -7.52 15.74 -1.47
CA ILE A 112 -6.37 15.27 -2.27
C ILE A 112 -6.05 16.19 -3.46
N ALA A 113 -6.89 17.19 -3.69
CA ALA A 113 -6.64 18.28 -4.62
C ALA A 113 -7.34 19.55 -4.12
N GLY A 114 -7.00 20.70 -4.70
CA GLY A 114 -7.72 21.93 -4.45
C GLY A 114 -9.17 21.89 -4.92
N PRO A 115 -10.03 22.78 -4.39
CA PRO A 115 -11.42 22.86 -4.81
C PRO A 115 -11.55 23.35 -6.26
N ASP A 116 -12.53 22.82 -6.95
CA ASP A 116 -12.96 23.33 -8.24
C ASP A 116 -13.48 24.77 -8.07
N MET A 117 -13.08 25.67 -8.96
CA MET A 117 -13.36 27.10 -8.84
C MET A 117 -14.83 27.47 -9.06
N VAL A 118 -15.62 26.60 -9.67
CA VAL A 118 -17.02 26.81 -9.96
C VAL A 118 -17.92 26.23 -8.88
N THR A 119 -17.64 25.00 -8.46
CA THR A 119 -18.46 24.26 -7.50
C THR A 119 -18.01 24.45 -6.05
N GLY A 120 -16.75 24.85 -5.83
CA GLY A 120 -16.16 24.91 -4.50
C GLY A 120 -15.86 23.52 -3.90
N LEU A 121 -16.11 22.43 -4.63
CA LEU A 121 -15.90 21.06 -4.16
C LEU A 121 -14.50 20.56 -4.50
N ALA A 122 -13.91 19.83 -3.58
CA ALA A 122 -12.66 19.10 -3.78
C ALA A 122 -12.89 17.59 -3.71
N PRO A 123 -12.03 16.79 -4.33
CA PRO A 123 -12.04 15.35 -4.08
C PRO A 123 -11.50 15.09 -2.67
N ILE A 124 -12.36 14.57 -1.82
CA ILE A 124 -12.07 14.18 -0.44
C ILE A 124 -11.79 12.69 -0.40
N ASN A 125 -10.55 12.32 -0.15
CA ASN A 125 -10.21 10.94 0.16
C ASN A 125 -10.65 10.62 1.59
N TRP A 126 -11.32 9.50 1.76
CA TRP A 126 -11.73 9.03 3.06
C TRP A 126 -11.42 7.55 3.28
N ILE A 127 -11.24 7.21 4.54
CA ILE A 127 -11.03 5.86 5.04
C ILE A 127 -12.00 5.67 6.21
N ALA A 128 -12.91 4.71 6.08
CA ALA A 128 -13.77 4.25 7.16
C ALA A 128 -13.25 2.89 7.65
N GLU A 129 -13.15 2.70 8.96
CA GLU A 129 -12.53 1.53 9.56
C GLU A 129 -13.36 1.03 10.74
N ILE A 130 -13.53 -0.27 10.81
CA ILE A 130 -14.06 -0.95 12.00
C ILE A 130 -13.12 -2.08 12.41
N THR A 131 -13.09 -2.36 13.72
CA THR A 131 -12.48 -3.58 14.24
C THR A 131 -13.60 -4.55 14.60
N VAL A 132 -13.60 -5.71 13.98
CA VAL A 132 -14.51 -6.81 14.25
C VAL A 132 -13.81 -7.89 15.07
N ASP A 133 -14.59 -8.79 15.66
CA ASP A 133 -14.03 -9.98 16.26
C ASP A 133 -13.42 -10.88 15.17
N ASN A 134 -12.14 -11.20 15.30
CA ASN A 134 -11.39 -12.00 14.33
C ASN A 134 -11.42 -13.51 14.61
N SER A 135 -12.29 -13.97 15.50
CA SER A 135 -12.42 -15.37 15.89
C SER A 135 -12.67 -16.34 14.72
N GLY A 136 -13.24 -15.82 13.61
CA GLY A 136 -13.47 -16.57 12.36
C GLY A 136 -12.30 -16.58 11.39
N GLY A 137 -11.21 -15.86 11.68
CA GLY A 137 -10.12 -15.63 10.74
C GLY A 137 -10.53 -14.74 9.55
N TRP A 138 -9.56 -14.39 8.71
CA TRP A 138 -9.79 -13.73 7.44
C TRP A 138 -9.51 -14.71 6.31
N THR A 139 -10.46 -14.90 5.41
CA THR A 139 -10.21 -15.63 4.17
C THR A 139 -9.50 -14.68 3.22
N THR A 140 -8.43 -15.16 2.59
CA THR A 140 -7.63 -14.46 1.57
C THR A 140 -8.48 -14.14 0.33
N GLY A 141 -9.59 -13.46 0.52
CA GLY A 141 -10.42 -12.90 -0.53
C GLY A 141 -9.78 -11.64 -1.12
N ASP A 142 -10.36 -11.16 -2.16
CA ASP A 142 -9.87 -10.10 -3.01
C ASP A 142 -9.34 -8.88 -2.24
N TRP A 143 -8.05 -8.62 -2.36
CA TRP A 143 -7.50 -7.31 -2.15
C TRP A 143 -8.19 -6.34 -3.07
N ASN A 144 -8.57 -5.16 -2.57
CA ASN A 144 -9.20 -4.15 -3.39
C ASN A 144 -10.57 -4.59 -3.93
N ARG A 145 -11.36 -5.24 -3.10
CA ARG A 145 -12.71 -5.67 -3.45
C ARG A 145 -13.64 -4.45 -3.52
N ARG A 146 -14.26 -4.22 -4.69
CA ARG A 146 -15.31 -3.20 -4.80
C ARG A 146 -16.54 -3.66 -4.02
N VAL A 147 -17.09 -2.79 -3.19
CA VAL A 147 -18.25 -3.06 -2.34
C VAL A 147 -19.33 -2.00 -2.50
N ASP A 148 -20.55 -2.38 -2.14
CA ASP A 148 -21.68 -1.45 -2.05
C ASP A 148 -21.62 -0.74 -0.70
N ILE A 149 -22.00 0.54 -0.68
CA ILE A 149 -22.06 1.37 0.53
C ILE A 149 -22.99 0.76 1.59
N GLU A 150 -24.09 0.16 1.18
CA GLU A 150 -25.08 -0.43 2.09
C GLU A 150 -24.54 -1.63 2.87
N SER A 151 -23.44 -2.23 2.42
CA SER A 151 -22.81 -3.34 3.16
C SER A 151 -22.18 -2.93 4.49
N PHE A 152 -21.83 -1.64 4.67
CA PHE A 152 -21.15 -1.18 5.88
C PHE A 152 -21.63 0.16 6.45
N ILE A 153 -22.41 0.92 5.72
CA ILE A 153 -22.82 2.28 6.16
C ILE A 153 -23.53 2.30 7.51
N HIS A 154 -24.23 1.22 7.85
CA HIS A 154 -24.92 1.07 9.13
C HIS A 154 -24.01 1.24 10.36
N HIS A 155 -22.70 1.06 10.20
CA HIS A 155 -21.72 1.34 11.25
C HIS A 155 -21.50 2.83 11.49
N PHE A 156 -21.88 3.69 10.55
CA PHE A 156 -21.60 5.12 10.54
C PHE A 156 -22.84 6.00 10.39
N GLU A 157 -24.04 5.45 10.34
CA GLU A 157 -25.27 6.21 10.08
C GLU A 157 -25.58 7.31 11.12
N ASP A 158 -25.20 7.08 12.35
CA ASP A 158 -25.40 8.04 13.44
C ASP A 158 -24.26 9.08 13.57
N TRP A 159 -23.29 9.06 12.63
CA TRP A 159 -22.13 9.96 12.69
C TRP A 159 -22.42 11.30 12.01
N ASN A 160 -23.48 11.94 12.45
CA ASN A 160 -23.87 13.29 12.05
C ASN A 160 -23.44 14.28 13.11
N TYR A 161 -22.67 15.27 12.70
CA TYR A 161 -22.19 16.34 13.54
C TYR A 161 -22.76 17.67 13.01
N ASP A 162 -22.93 18.67 13.88
CA ASP A 162 -23.45 19.99 13.45
C ASP A 162 -22.63 20.61 12.32
N TRP A 163 -21.38 20.22 12.20
CA TRP A 163 -20.42 20.77 11.24
C TRP A 163 -20.05 19.81 10.09
N PHE A 164 -20.45 18.53 10.16
CA PHE A 164 -20.07 17.54 9.15
C PHE A 164 -20.97 16.30 9.15
N ASP A 165 -21.45 15.95 7.95
CA ASP A 165 -22.23 14.74 7.66
C ASP A 165 -21.31 13.62 7.14
N VAL A 166 -20.93 12.70 8.03
CA VAL A 166 -20.10 11.55 7.65
C VAL A 166 -20.84 10.60 6.71
N PRO A 167 -22.09 10.14 7.00
CA PRO A 167 -22.81 9.28 6.08
C PRO A 167 -22.98 9.86 4.69
N GLY A 168 -23.30 11.14 4.60
CA GLY A 168 -23.42 11.85 3.31
C GLY A 168 -22.10 11.85 2.53
N MET A 169 -20.98 12.10 3.19
CA MET A 169 -19.67 12.00 2.56
C MET A 169 -19.39 10.57 2.05
N LEU A 170 -19.61 9.55 2.87
CA LEU A 170 -19.34 8.16 2.48
C LEU A 170 -20.20 7.73 1.28
N ARG A 171 -21.48 8.10 1.26
CA ARG A 171 -22.41 7.83 0.14
C ARG A 171 -22.08 8.59 -1.14
N GLY A 172 -21.34 9.66 -1.06
CA GLY A 172 -20.92 10.47 -2.20
C GLY A 172 -19.84 9.86 -3.08
N ALA A 173 -19.30 8.68 -2.74
CA ALA A 173 -18.23 8.06 -3.52
C ALA A 173 -18.78 7.26 -4.71
N ASP A 174 -18.19 7.45 -5.89
CA ASP A 174 -18.52 6.67 -7.10
C ASP A 174 -18.08 5.20 -7.01
N ALA A 175 -17.04 4.92 -6.24
CA ALA A 175 -16.51 3.59 -6.03
C ALA A 175 -15.91 3.47 -4.62
N ILE A 176 -16.22 2.36 -3.98
CA ILE A 176 -15.73 2.03 -2.64
C ILE A 176 -15.03 0.69 -2.69
N PHE A 177 -13.87 0.63 -2.06
CA PHE A 177 -13.05 -0.57 -2.01
C PHE A 177 -12.80 -0.98 -0.57
N GLU A 178 -12.94 -2.27 -0.30
CA GLU A 178 -12.69 -2.89 0.99
C GLU A 178 -11.30 -3.51 1.04
N TYR A 179 -10.63 -3.32 2.16
CA TYR A 179 -9.30 -3.87 2.44
C TYR A 179 -9.25 -4.42 3.86
N PRO A 180 -8.71 -5.61 4.07
CA PRO A 180 -8.31 -6.03 5.40
C PRO A 180 -7.08 -5.24 5.84
N MET A 181 -7.02 -4.87 7.10
CA MET A 181 -5.80 -4.33 7.68
C MET A 181 -4.92 -5.47 8.14
N ILE A 182 -3.82 -5.64 7.46
CA ILE A 182 -2.88 -6.73 7.70
C ILE A 182 -1.48 -6.19 7.97
N ASP A 183 -0.69 -7.02 8.63
CA ASP A 183 0.74 -6.86 8.78
C ASP A 183 1.47 -8.21 8.71
N ARG A 184 2.76 -8.18 8.95
CA ARG A 184 3.62 -9.36 9.11
C ARG A 184 4.58 -9.14 10.25
N ASP A 185 4.91 -10.22 10.93
CA ASP A 185 6.01 -10.20 11.88
C ASP A 185 7.33 -9.84 11.19
N PRO A 186 8.22 -9.12 11.89
CA PRO A 186 9.53 -8.81 11.38
C PRO A 186 10.34 -10.08 11.10
N VAL A 187 11.18 -10.03 10.08
CA VAL A 187 12.16 -11.09 9.76
C VAL A 187 13.52 -10.75 10.36
N PRO A 188 14.39 -11.74 10.64
CA PRO A 188 15.65 -11.51 11.33
C PRO A 188 16.67 -10.70 10.53
N THR A 189 16.58 -10.67 9.20
CA THR A 189 17.44 -9.89 8.31
C THR A 189 16.69 -9.45 7.07
N TRP A 190 17.11 -8.34 6.48
CA TRP A 190 16.64 -7.85 5.19
C TRP A 190 17.68 -8.04 4.08
N VAL A 191 18.77 -8.74 4.38
CA VAL A 191 19.88 -8.91 3.45
C VAL A 191 20.28 -10.39 3.37
N ASP A 192 20.53 -10.85 2.15
CA ASP A 192 21.11 -12.15 1.83
C ASP A 192 22.15 -11.96 0.71
N GLY A 193 23.44 -11.82 1.11
CA GLY A 193 24.50 -11.54 0.15
C GLY A 193 24.28 -10.24 -0.62
N GLN A 194 24.10 -10.36 -1.96
CA GLN A 194 23.82 -9.25 -2.86
C GLN A 194 22.31 -8.97 -3.03
N VAL A 195 21.47 -9.49 -2.16
CA VAL A 195 20.02 -9.26 -2.18
C VAL A 195 19.59 -8.46 -0.97
N ALA A 196 18.83 -7.39 -1.15
CA ALA A 196 18.26 -6.58 -0.07
C ALA A 196 16.78 -6.38 -0.25
N LEU A 197 16.01 -6.42 0.85
CA LEU A 197 14.58 -6.08 0.87
C LEU A 197 14.37 -4.59 1.18
N LEU A 198 13.28 -4.02 0.66
CA LEU A 198 12.95 -2.61 0.80
C LEU A 198 11.42 -2.41 0.90
N GLY A 199 10.98 -1.43 1.68
CA GLY A 199 9.58 -1.08 1.83
C GLY A 199 8.73 -2.24 2.35
N ASP A 200 7.52 -2.45 1.81
CA ASP A 200 6.60 -3.49 2.27
C ASP A 200 7.14 -4.92 2.11
N ALA A 201 8.10 -5.14 1.22
CA ALA A 201 8.81 -6.42 1.15
C ALA A 201 9.63 -6.67 2.42
N ALA A 202 10.21 -5.62 3.01
CA ALA A 202 10.99 -5.70 4.25
C ALA A 202 10.10 -5.63 5.50
N HIS A 203 9.20 -4.64 5.57
CA HIS A 203 8.52 -4.23 6.82
C HIS A 203 7.12 -3.68 6.59
N VAL A 204 6.22 -4.48 6.00
CA VAL A 204 4.81 -4.10 5.92
C VAL A 204 4.26 -3.76 7.32
N MET A 205 3.47 -2.73 7.41
CA MET A 205 2.90 -2.23 8.66
C MET A 205 1.46 -1.76 8.50
N TYR A 206 0.70 -1.73 9.58
CA TYR A 206 -0.61 -1.08 9.58
C TYR A 206 -0.49 0.40 9.20
N PRO A 207 -1.41 0.92 8.36
CA PRO A 207 -1.36 2.30 7.89
C PRO A 207 -1.75 3.34 8.96
N THR A 208 -1.86 2.96 10.23
CA THR A 208 -2.33 3.79 11.33
C THR A 208 -1.54 5.11 11.49
N GLY A 209 -0.24 5.08 11.19
CA GLY A 209 0.62 6.26 11.24
C GLY A 209 0.89 6.92 9.89
N SER A 210 0.31 6.41 8.79
CA SER A 210 0.56 6.86 7.41
C SER A 210 2.05 6.87 7.02
N ASN A 211 2.85 5.97 7.59
CA ASN A 211 4.31 5.97 7.49
C ASN A 211 4.89 5.00 6.45
N GLY A 212 4.12 4.04 5.92
CA GLY A 212 4.67 3.00 5.05
C GLY A 212 5.45 3.54 3.85
N ALA A 213 4.84 4.45 3.08
CA ALA A 213 5.52 5.06 1.94
C ALA A 213 6.75 5.91 2.35
N THR A 214 6.66 6.61 3.49
CA THR A 214 7.78 7.40 4.01
C THR A 214 8.96 6.50 4.39
N GLN A 215 8.71 5.38 5.05
CA GLN A 215 9.75 4.41 5.40
C GLN A 215 10.38 3.82 4.13
N ALA A 216 9.60 3.42 3.14
CA ALA A 216 10.13 2.92 1.87
C ALA A 216 11.04 3.95 1.15
N VAL A 217 10.68 5.24 1.19
CA VAL A 217 11.53 6.32 0.65
C VAL A 217 12.82 6.48 1.48
N MET A 218 12.73 6.35 2.81
CA MET A 218 13.91 6.41 3.67
C MET A 218 14.85 5.22 3.43
N ASP A 219 14.30 4.01 3.27
CA ASP A 219 15.09 2.83 2.91
C ASP A 219 15.85 3.04 1.59
N ALA A 220 15.13 3.51 0.56
CA ALA A 220 15.74 3.80 -0.75
C ALA A 220 16.86 4.83 -0.65
N ARG A 221 16.68 5.87 0.19
CA ARG A 221 17.70 6.90 0.42
C ARG A 221 18.93 6.35 1.13
N VAL A 222 18.71 5.57 2.20
CA VAL A 222 19.82 4.97 2.99
C VAL A 222 20.58 3.97 2.14
N LEU A 223 19.88 3.08 1.46
CA LEU A 223 20.49 2.09 0.57
C LEU A 223 21.25 2.76 -0.58
N GLY A 224 20.66 3.76 -1.23
CA GLY A 224 21.32 4.52 -2.30
C GLY A 224 22.59 5.21 -1.83
N ALA A 225 22.63 5.77 -0.62
CA ALA A 225 23.83 6.38 -0.05
C ALA A 225 24.91 5.35 0.31
N ALA A 226 24.53 4.09 0.54
CA ALA A 226 25.48 3.02 0.86
C ALA A 226 26.08 2.35 -0.39
N ILE A 227 25.44 2.48 -1.55
CA ILE A 227 25.87 1.89 -2.84
C ILE A 227 26.83 2.83 -3.60
N VAL A 228 26.73 4.13 -3.38
CA VAL A 228 27.54 5.16 -4.02
C VAL A 228 28.82 5.41 -3.21
#